data_862ac8182c218970de2d1b2559cb3fa1
#
_entry.id   862ac8182c218970de2d1b2559cb3fa1
#
_cell.length_a   1.000
_cell.length_b   1.000
_cell.length_c   1.000
_cell.angle_alpha   90.00
_cell.angle_beta   90.00
_cell.angle_gamma   90.00
#
_symmetry.space_group_name_H-M   'P 1'
#
loop_
_entity.id
_entity.type
_entity.pdbx_description
1 polymer ?
#
loop_
_entity_poly.entity_id
_entity_poly.type
_entity_poly.pdbx_seq_one_letter_code
_entity_poly.pdbx_strand_id
1 'polypeptide(L)'
;MTLRVVGNTTRDIFYLTQNFPAPGESVLAAERKEDVGGKGFNQAVAAVRAGANVCFTTAVGNDAPAAALRVAIDAVDGMVASVLTAPFRTDESVIMVSDDSENAIVSTAACARWLDVRSLAPTLAAVTHGDMLLMQGNMCHETTATVLRQARAGGATCVLNPAPLPQDAAALVALADIVVLNLFEACTILGREYANKDTNTITAAVSSGKMLQAQSGAVVLLTLGSKGCVILSDAEPIEIAAPRVVAVDTTGAGDTFTGWFCAGRMRGLSLEDAAREAVGAAALKVTRSGTGNALPSRAEYTEFVGG
;
A
#
# COMPACT_ATOMS: atom_id res chain seq x y z
N MET A 1 -18.92 -6.38 8.39
CA MET A 1 -18.08 -5.75 7.36
C MET A 1 -16.64 -6.15 7.58
N THR A 2 -15.96 -6.64 6.56
CA THR A 2 -14.57 -7.14 6.60
C THR A 2 -13.75 -6.45 5.52
N LEU A 3 -12.56 -5.98 5.88
CA LEU A 3 -11.56 -5.57 4.88
C LEU A 3 -10.83 -6.82 4.38
N ARG A 4 -11.01 -7.15 3.12
CA ARG A 4 -10.32 -8.24 2.44
C ARG A 4 -9.12 -7.68 1.70
N VAL A 5 -7.93 -8.04 2.13
CA VAL A 5 -6.69 -7.65 1.47
C VAL A 5 -6.16 -8.84 0.69
N VAL A 6 -5.98 -8.67 -0.61
CA VAL A 6 -5.37 -9.66 -1.50
C VAL A 6 -4.08 -9.06 -2.05
N GLY A 7 -2.94 -9.59 -1.66
CA GLY A 7 -1.67 -8.97 -2.02
C GLY A 7 -0.44 -9.78 -1.64
N ASN A 8 0.73 -9.20 -1.87
CA ASN A 8 2.00 -9.83 -1.63
C ASN A 8 2.45 -9.76 -0.17
N THR A 9 3.27 -10.74 0.20
CA THR A 9 4.15 -10.71 1.37
C THR A 9 5.56 -10.99 0.87
N THR A 10 6.55 -10.25 1.38
CA THR A 10 7.96 -10.37 0.99
C THR A 10 8.86 -10.50 2.21
N ARG A 11 10.00 -11.16 2.01
CA ARG A 11 11.14 -11.00 2.89
C ARG A 11 11.87 -9.73 2.49
N ASP A 12 11.85 -8.71 3.34
CA ASP A 12 12.52 -7.45 3.09
C ASP A 12 13.93 -7.49 3.67
N ILE A 13 14.94 -7.27 2.82
CA ILE A 13 16.36 -7.28 3.15
C ILE A 13 16.89 -5.86 2.99
N PHE A 14 17.19 -5.22 4.10
CA PHE A 14 17.73 -3.86 4.14
C PHE A 14 19.25 -3.89 4.14
N TYR A 15 19.84 -3.06 3.30
CA TYR A 15 21.26 -2.73 3.31
C TYR A 15 21.43 -1.24 3.54
N LEU A 16 22.05 -0.87 4.67
CA LEU A 16 22.37 0.51 5.00
C LEU A 16 23.72 0.85 4.36
N THR A 17 23.74 1.81 3.44
CA THR A 17 24.91 2.20 2.66
C THR A 17 25.10 3.71 2.70
N GLN A 18 26.33 4.20 2.49
CA GLN A 18 26.54 5.65 2.36
C GLN A 18 25.86 6.19 1.09
N ASN A 19 26.04 5.50 -0.04
CA ASN A 19 25.51 5.87 -1.34
C ASN A 19 24.97 4.63 -2.06
N PHE A 20 24.15 4.81 -3.07
CA PHE A 20 23.79 3.73 -4.01
C PHE A 20 24.95 3.49 -4.97
N PRO A 21 25.27 2.21 -5.30
CA PRO A 21 26.30 1.90 -6.28
C PRO A 21 25.91 2.39 -7.66
N ALA A 22 26.84 3.05 -8.34
CA ALA A 22 26.72 3.31 -9.78
C ALA A 22 26.98 2.02 -10.59
N PRO A 23 26.54 1.93 -11.86
CA PRO A 23 26.88 0.79 -12.71
C PRO A 23 28.39 0.52 -12.75
N GLY A 24 28.78 -0.70 -12.35
CA GLY A 24 30.17 -1.13 -12.26
C GLY A 24 30.85 -0.83 -10.92
N GLU A 25 30.19 -0.17 -9.99
CA GLU A 25 30.70 0.13 -8.65
C GLU A 25 30.29 -0.96 -7.64
N SER A 26 31.17 -1.18 -6.64
CA SER A 26 30.88 -2.02 -5.47
C SER A 26 30.94 -1.16 -4.21
N VAL A 27 29.89 -1.18 -3.43
CA VAL A 27 29.80 -0.49 -2.13
C VAL A 27 29.70 -1.50 -0.99
N LEU A 28 30.19 -1.14 0.18
CA LEU A 28 30.04 -1.93 1.40
C LEU A 28 28.86 -1.39 2.20
N ALA A 29 27.94 -2.28 2.60
CA ALA A 29 26.89 -1.93 3.53
C ALA A 29 27.43 -1.89 4.95
N ALA A 30 27.05 -0.86 5.72
CA ALA A 30 27.37 -0.73 7.13
C ALA A 30 26.57 -1.73 7.98
N GLU A 31 25.35 -2.05 7.56
CA GLU A 31 24.45 -2.95 8.27
C GLU A 31 23.55 -3.71 7.29
N ARG A 32 23.18 -4.95 7.67
CA ARG A 32 22.13 -5.73 7.01
C ARG A 32 21.05 -6.09 8.02
N LYS A 33 19.80 -5.77 7.70
CA LYS A 33 18.62 -6.15 8.49
C LYS A 33 17.66 -6.96 7.64
N GLU A 34 16.80 -7.74 8.30
CA GLU A 34 15.69 -8.43 7.67
C GLU A 34 14.40 -8.09 8.41
N ASP A 35 13.32 -7.95 7.65
CA ASP A 35 11.97 -7.74 8.19
C ASP A 35 10.96 -8.46 7.28
N VAL A 36 9.73 -8.56 7.75
CA VAL A 36 8.60 -8.99 6.95
C VAL A 36 7.95 -7.77 6.35
N GLY A 37 7.76 -7.81 5.04
CA GLY A 37 7.17 -6.71 4.29
C GLY A 37 6.25 -7.18 3.17
N GLY A 38 6.21 -6.38 2.13
CA GLY A 38 5.26 -6.50 1.04
C GLY A 38 4.06 -5.59 1.26
N LYS A 39 3.67 -4.89 0.20
CA LYS A 39 2.58 -3.89 0.27
C LYS A 39 1.28 -4.49 0.80
N GLY A 40 0.93 -5.71 0.36
CA GLY A 40 -0.27 -6.40 0.84
C GLY A 40 -0.24 -6.63 2.35
N PHE A 41 0.87 -7.19 2.85
CA PHE A 41 1.06 -7.42 4.27
C PHE A 41 1.07 -6.11 5.07
N ASN A 42 1.85 -5.12 4.66
CA ASN A 42 1.96 -3.84 5.36
C ASN A 42 0.60 -3.13 5.46
N GLN A 43 -0.18 -3.10 4.36
CA GLN A 43 -1.50 -2.49 4.32
C GLN A 43 -2.51 -3.25 5.20
N ALA A 44 -2.44 -4.60 5.20
CA ALA A 44 -3.27 -5.44 6.08
C ALA A 44 -2.96 -5.18 7.56
N VAL A 45 -1.68 -5.19 7.94
CA VAL A 45 -1.25 -4.90 9.33
C VAL A 45 -1.62 -3.47 9.73
N ALA A 46 -1.41 -2.49 8.87
CA ALA A 46 -1.80 -1.10 9.13
C ALA A 46 -3.30 -0.97 9.40
N ALA A 47 -4.13 -1.68 8.62
CA ALA A 47 -5.58 -1.67 8.80
C ALA A 47 -6.01 -2.37 10.12
N VAL A 48 -5.39 -3.51 10.48
CA VAL A 48 -5.62 -4.18 11.77
C VAL A 48 -5.28 -3.24 12.92
N ARG A 49 -4.11 -2.61 12.89
CA ARG A 49 -3.66 -1.67 13.93
C ARG A 49 -4.53 -0.42 14.03
N ALA A 50 -5.18 -0.04 12.93
CA ALA A 50 -6.20 1.00 12.91
C ALA A 50 -7.58 0.53 13.39
N GLY A 51 -7.75 -0.76 13.76
CA GLY A 51 -8.96 -1.33 14.34
C GLY A 51 -9.95 -1.93 13.33
N ALA A 52 -9.53 -2.27 12.12
CA ALA A 52 -10.37 -3.00 11.16
C ALA A 52 -10.33 -4.51 11.38
N ASN A 53 -11.45 -5.20 11.08
CA ASN A 53 -11.46 -6.64 10.91
C ASN A 53 -10.87 -6.98 9.53
N VAL A 54 -9.75 -7.68 9.48
CA VAL A 54 -9.01 -7.94 8.25
C VAL A 54 -8.95 -9.42 7.92
N CYS A 55 -9.29 -9.77 6.67
CA CYS A 55 -8.95 -11.05 6.06
C CYS A 55 -7.85 -10.82 5.02
N PHE A 56 -6.68 -11.40 5.24
CA PHE A 56 -5.52 -11.26 4.37
C PHE A 56 -5.27 -12.53 3.57
N THR A 57 -5.22 -12.44 2.24
CA THR A 57 -4.87 -13.55 1.35
C THR A 57 -3.58 -13.23 0.60
N THR A 58 -2.60 -14.12 0.74
CA THR A 58 -1.27 -13.98 0.14
C THR A 58 -0.72 -15.33 -0.29
N ALA A 59 0.41 -15.33 -1.02
CA ALA A 59 1.17 -16.52 -1.33
C ALA A 59 2.64 -16.35 -0.96
N VAL A 60 3.23 -17.43 -0.46
CA VAL A 60 4.68 -17.56 -0.20
C VAL A 60 5.19 -18.83 -0.84
N GLY A 61 6.49 -18.99 -0.96
CA GLY A 61 7.11 -20.20 -1.49
C GLY A 61 7.05 -21.40 -0.54
N ASN A 62 7.83 -22.44 -0.89
CA ASN A 62 8.06 -23.60 -0.04
C ASN A 62 9.56 -23.68 0.34
N ASP A 63 10.02 -22.66 1.06
CA ASP A 63 11.42 -22.47 1.42
C ASP A 63 11.55 -21.92 2.86
N ALA A 64 12.77 -21.79 3.35
CA ALA A 64 13.02 -21.33 4.70
C ALA A 64 12.45 -19.92 4.98
N PRO A 65 12.56 -18.91 4.08
CA PRO A 65 11.91 -17.61 4.26
C PRO A 65 10.38 -17.73 4.44
N ALA A 66 9.70 -18.62 3.69
CA ALA A 66 8.25 -18.81 3.81
C ALA A 66 7.81 -19.16 5.23
N ALA A 67 8.58 -20.00 5.93
CA ALA A 67 8.27 -20.38 7.31
C ALA A 67 8.30 -19.16 8.25
N ALA A 68 9.31 -18.31 8.13
CA ALA A 68 9.42 -17.09 8.92
C ALA A 68 8.28 -16.10 8.62
N LEU A 69 7.91 -15.94 7.34
CA LEU A 69 6.79 -15.08 6.95
C LEU A 69 5.45 -15.59 7.51
N ARG A 70 5.20 -16.91 7.48
CA ARG A 70 3.98 -17.49 8.07
C ARG A 70 3.89 -17.21 9.56
N VAL A 71 4.99 -17.40 10.30
CA VAL A 71 5.02 -17.09 11.74
C VAL A 71 4.72 -15.62 11.99
N ALA A 72 5.29 -14.72 11.20
CA ALA A 72 5.04 -13.29 11.37
C ALA A 72 3.60 -12.89 11.02
N ILE A 73 3.02 -13.50 9.98
CA ILE A 73 1.61 -13.29 9.61
C ILE A 73 0.67 -13.78 10.71
N ASP A 74 0.93 -14.98 11.23
CA ASP A 74 0.11 -15.60 12.29
C ASP A 74 0.22 -14.84 13.63
N ALA A 75 1.31 -14.11 13.84
CA ALA A 75 1.52 -13.27 15.03
C ALA A 75 0.74 -11.95 15.01
N VAL A 76 0.06 -11.60 13.91
CA VAL A 76 -0.73 -10.36 13.83
C VAL A 76 -2.11 -10.59 14.44
N ASP A 77 -2.27 -10.18 15.70
CA ASP A 77 -3.55 -10.27 16.40
C ASP A 77 -4.66 -9.51 15.65
N GLY A 78 -5.82 -10.13 15.50
CA GLY A 78 -6.98 -9.53 14.82
C GLY A 78 -6.98 -9.67 13.30
N MET A 79 -6.00 -10.37 12.72
CA MET A 79 -5.95 -10.70 11.29
C MET A 79 -6.29 -12.18 11.06
N VAL A 80 -7.23 -12.44 10.15
CA VAL A 80 -7.44 -13.80 9.63
C VAL A 80 -6.68 -13.94 8.32
N ALA A 81 -5.70 -14.83 8.27
CA ALA A 81 -4.84 -14.98 7.10
C ALA A 81 -5.07 -16.30 6.35
N SER A 82 -5.06 -16.22 5.01
CA SER A 82 -4.98 -17.35 4.10
C SER A 82 -3.66 -17.27 3.33
N VAL A 83 -2.68 -18.08 3.74
CA VAL A 83 -1.33 -18.09 3.16
C VAL A 83 -1.16 -19.30 2.28
N LEU A 84 -1.27 -19.11 0.96
CA LEU A 84 -1.11 -20.17 -0.03
C LEU A 84 0.38 -20.49 -0.25
N THR A 85 0.67 -21.69 -0.75
CA THR A 85 2.03 -22.10 -1.10
C THR A 85 2.18 -22.11 -2.61
N ALA A 86 2.99 -21.20 -3.14
CA ALA A 86 3.33 -21.13 -4.55
C ALA A 86 4.50 -22.07 -4.89
N PRO A 87 4.61 -22.58 -6.12
CA PRO A 87 5.71 -23.47 -6.56
C PRO A 87 6.98 -22.67 -6.92
N PHE A 88 7.20 -21.53 -6.29
CA PHE A 88 8.32 -20.62 -6.50
C PHE A 88 9.06 -20.38 -5.19
N ARG A 89 10.20 -19.70 -5.27
CA ARG A 89 10.84 -19.14 -4.09
C ARG A 89 9.97 -17.99 -3.55
N THR A 90 10.00 -17.84 -2.24
CA THR A 90 9.34 -16.72 -1.56
C THR A 90 9.81 -15.40 -2.16
N ASP A 91 8.87 -14.48 -2.37
CA ASP A 91 9.18 -13.15 -2.87
C ASP A 91 10.04 -12.37 -1.88
N GLU A 92 11.04 -11.67 -2.39
CA GLU A 92 12.00 -10.88 -1.62
C GLU A 92 12.05 -9.45 -2.15
N SER A 93 12.30 -8.49 -1.25
CA SER A 93 12.68 -7.12 -1.60
C SER A 93 14.07 -6.85 -1.06
N VAL A 94 14.99 -6.41 -1.91
CA VAL A 94 16.26 -5.81 -1.50
C VAL A 94 16.06 -4.31 -1.45
N ILE A 95 16.28 -3.73 -0.28
CA ILE A 95 16.06 -2.32 0.01
C ILE A 95 17.40 -1.72 0.41
N MET A 96 17.97 -0.90 -0.43
CA MET A 96 19.14 -0.09 -0.09
C MET A 96 18.68 1.24 0.49
N VAL A 97 19.24 1.62 1.62
CA VAL A 97 18.94 2.90 2.28
C VAL A 97 20.25 3.67 2.41
N SER A 98 20.29 4.89 1.87
CA SER A 98 21.47 5.77 1.93
C SER A 98 21.44 6.64 3.20
N ASP A 99 22.59 7.26 3.52
CA ASP A 99 22.71 8.19 4.66
C ASP A 99 21.75 9.40 4.53
N ASP A 100 21.38 9.77 3.29
CA ASP A 100 20.38 10.83 3.02
C ASP A 100 18.92 10.36 3.21
N SER A 101 18.71 9.15 3.75
CA SER A 101 17.40 8.52 3.96
C SER A 101 16.60 8.28 2.65
N GLU A 102 17.26 8.30 1.50
CA GLU A 102 16.68 7.83 0.24
C GLU A 102 16.70 6.29 0.20
N ASN A 103 15.79 5.69 -0.56
CA ASN A 103 15.75 4.25 -0.75
C ASN A 103 15.72 3.86 -2.24
N ALA A 104 16.32 2.71 -2.53
CA ALA A 104 16.22 2.04 -3.82
C ALA A 104 15.79 0.59 -3.56
N ILE A 105 14.73 0.15 -4.25
CA ILE A 105 14.08 -1.13 -3.98
C ILE A 105 14.03 -1.97 -5.25
N VAL A 106 14.46 -3.23 -5.11
CA VAL A 106 14.24 -4.27 -6.14
C VAL A 106 13.48 -5.41 -5.50
N SER A 107 12.33 -5.78 -6.08
CA SER A 107 11.48 -6.84 -5.53
C SER A 107 11.20 -7.91 -6.57
N THR A 108 11.07 -9.16 -6.12
CA THR A 108 10.46 -10.24 -6.88
C THR A 108 8.95 -10.27 -6.62
N ALA A 109 8.19 -10.90 -7.51
CA ALA A 109 6.73 -11.02 -7.40
C ALA A 109 6.22 -12.35 -7.97
N ALA A 110 7.02 -13.41 -7.94
CA ALA A 110 6.65 -14.69 -8.52
C ALA A 110 5.49 -15.35 -7.77
N CYS A 111 5.53 -15.32 -6.43
CA CYS A 111 4.45 -15.83 -5.58
C CYS A 111 3.17 -14.97 -5.69
N ALA A 112 3.32 -13.66 -5.68
CA ALA A 112 2.17 -12.75 -5.85
C ALA A 112 1.50 -12.94 -7.22
N ARG A 113 2.28 -13.06 -8.29
CA ARG A 113 1.76 -13.26 -9.66
C ARG A 113 1.21 -14.66 -9.91
N TRP A 114 1.57 -15.64 -9.09
CA TRP A 114 1.02 -16.99 -9.15
C TRP A 114 -0.42 -17.05 -8.63
N LEU A 115 -0.81 -16.16 -7.74
CA LEU A 115 -2.21 -16.06 -7.31
C LEU A 115 -3.10 -15.79 -8.53
N ASP A 116 -4.01 -16.72 -8.77
CA ASP A 116 -5.00 -16.64 -9.84
C ASP A 116 -6.43 -16.66 -9.28
N VAL A 117 -7.41 -16.49 -10.15
CA VAL A 117 -8.82 -16.46 -9.76
C VAL A 117 -9.27 -17.75 -9.10
N ARG A 118 -8.67 -18.90 -9.46
CA ARG A 118 -9.02 -20.22 -8.89
C ARG A 118 -8.50 -20.33 -7.46
N SER A 119 -7.25 -19.95 -7.23
CA SER A 119 -6.65 -19.93 -5.88
C SER A 119 -7.36 -18.93 -4.96
N LEU A 120 -7.92 -17.84 -5.51
CA LEU A 120 -8.65 -16.81 -4.79
C LEU A 120 -10.16 -17.08 -4.68
N ALA A 121 -10.68 -18.17 -5.27
CA ALA A 121 -12.10 -18.50 -5.23
C ALA A 121 -12.71 -18.54 -3.81
N PRO A 122 -12.05 -19.10 -2.78
CA PRO A 122 -12.58 -19.04 -1.42
C PRO A 122 -12.70 -17.63 -0.86
N THR A 123 -11.72 -16.76 -1.15
CA THR A 123 -11.73 -15.34 -0.74
C THR A 123 -12.88 -14.60 -1.42
N LEU A 124 -13.07 -14.82 -2.72
CA LEU A 124 -14.14 -14.19 -3.51
C LEU A 124 -15.53 -14.69 -3.09
N ALA A 125 -15.69 -15.99 -2.84
CA ALA A 125 -16.95 -16.56 -2.37
C ALA A 125 -17.37 -16.04 -0.98
N ALA A 126 -16.41 -15.57 -0.18
CA ALA A 126 -16.66 -15.01 1.13
C ALA A 126 -16.97 -13.50 1.10
N VAL A 127 -16.89 -12.84 -0.06
CA VAL A 127 -17.24 -11.42 -0.21
C VAL A 127 -18.73 -11.24 0.02
N THR A 128 -19.08 -10.25 0.86
CA THR A 128 -20.47 -9.88 1.14
C THR A 128 -20.68 -8.39 0.94
N HIS A 129 -21.95 -8.02 0.79
CA HIS A 129 -22.32 -6.60 0.68
C HIS A 129 -21.81 -5.81 1.90
N GLY A 130 -21.16 -4.68 1.61
CA GLY A 130 -20.55 -3.80 2.63
C GLY A 130 -19.12 -4.18 3.01
N ASP A 131 -18.56 -5.30 2.52
CA ASP A 131 -17.13 -5.56 2.61
C ASP A 131 -16.33 -4.57 1.76
N MET A 132 -15.05 -4.47 2.05
CA MET A 132 -14.09 -3.72 1.23
C MET A 132 -13.02 -4.67 0.74
N LEU A 133 -12.67 -4.60 -0.55
CA LEU A 133 -11.53 -5.33 -1.13
C LEU A 133 -10.39 -4.34 -1.38
N LEU A 134 -9.19 -4.66 -0.89
CA LEU A 134 -7.97 -3.89 -1.14
C LEU A 134 -6.96 -4.75 -1.91
N MET A 135 -6.49 -4.23 -3.04
CA MET A 135 -5.46 -4.84 -3.88
C MET A 135 -4.34 -3.85 -4.22
N GLN A 136 -3.17 -4.40 -4.60
CA GLN A 136 -2.00 -3.62 -5.01
C GLN A 136 -1.55 -3.99 -6.43
N GLY A 137 -0.47 -3.35 -6.93
CA GLY A 137 0.03 -3.55 -8.29
C GLY A 137 0.95 -4.76 -8.50
N ASN A 138 1.15 -5.61 -7.51
CA ASN A 138 2.11 -6.73 -7.55
C ASN A 138 1.61 -7.97 -8.31
N MET A 139 0.29 -8.10 -8.47
CA MET A 139 -0.35 -9.28 -9.05
C MET A 139 -0.47 -9.17 -10.57
N CYS A 140 -0.81 -10.28 -11.22
CA CYS A 140 -1.11 -10.25 -12.65
C CYS A 140 -2.32 -9.35 -12.94
N HIS A 141 -2.24 -8.60 -14.04
CA HIS A 141 -3.30 -7.68 -14.49
C HIS A 141 -4.66 -8.37 -14.61
N GLU A 142 -4.71 -9.51 -15.31
CA GLU A 142 -5.95 -10.27 -15.52
C GLU A 142 -6.57 -10.76 -14.22
N THR A 143 -5.75 -11.24 -13.29
CA THR A 143 -6.21 -11.66 -11.97
C THR A 143 -6.77 -10.47 -11.20
N THR A 144 -6.03 -9.36 -11.13
CA THR A 144 -6.46 -8.13 -10.45
C THR A 144 -7.79 -7.63 -11.03
N ALA A 145 -7.88 -7.52 -12.37
CA ALA A 145 -9.09 -7.06 -13.03
C ALA A 145 -10.31 -7.96 -12.75
N THR A 146 -10.10 -9.29 -12.77
CA THR A 146 -11.20 -10.24 -12.52
C THR A 146 -11.64 -10.21 -11.05
N VAL A 147 -10.69 -10.14 -10.12
CA VAL A 147 -10.97 -10.07 -8.68
C VAL A 147 -11.74 -8.80 -8.34
N LEU A 148 -11.32 -7.63 -8.87
CA LEU A 148 -12.04 -6.37 -8.68
C LEU A 148 -13.48 -6.44 -9.19
N ARG A 149 -13.69 -6.96 -10.42
CA ARG A 149 -15.06 -7.11 -10.98
C ARG A 149 -15.94 -8.04 -10.16
N GLN A 150 -15.42 -9.19 -9.74
CA GLN A 150 -16.18 -10.17 -8.96
C GLN A 150 -16.51 -9.66 -7.56
N ALA A 151 -15.57 -9.01 -6.89
CA ALA A 151 -15.81 -8.41 -5.57
C ALA A 151 -16.85 -7.30 -5.63
N ARG A 152 -16.77 -6.42 -6.64
CA ARG A 152 -17.78 -5.37 -6.87
C ARG A 152 -19.17 -5.98 -7.16
N ALA A 153 -19.24 -7.05 -7.95
CA ALA A 153 -20.50 -7.77 -8.20
C ALA A 153 -21.05 -8.42 -6.92
N GLY A 154 -20.20 -8.81 -5.97
CA GLY A 154 -20.58 -9.28 -4.63
C GLY A 154 -20.98 -8.16 -3.65
N GLY A 155 -20.92 -6.90 -4.07
CA GLY A 155 -21.31 -5.73 -3.28
C GLY A 155 -20.20 -5.16 -2.39
N ALA A 156 -18.94 -5.53 -2.61
CA ALA A 156 -17.80 -4.92 -1.94
C ALA A 156 -17.40 -3.59 -2.58
N THR A 157 -16.88 -2.67 -1.78
CA THR A 157 -16.17 -1.48 -2.25
C THR A 157 -14.73 -1.86 -2.61
N CYS A 158 -14.33 -1.66 -3.86
CA CYS A 158 -13.00 -2.02 -4.35
C CYS A 158 -12.02 -0.85 -4.21
N VAL A 159 -10.94 -1.06 -3.46
CA VAL A 159 -9.83 -0.12 -3.29
C VAL A 159 -8.60 -0.67 -4.01
N LEU A 160 -7.96 0.15 -4.83
CA LEU A 160 -6.73 -0.19 -5.53
C LEU A 160 -5.61 0.79 -5.15
N ASN A 161 -4.49 0.25 -4.68
CA ASN A 161 -3.22 0.96 -4.64
C ASN A 161 -2.33 0.40 -5.77
N PRO A 162 -2.30 1.01 -6.97
CA PRO A 162 -1.62 0.45 -8.15
C PRO A 162 -0.09 0.57 -8.06
N ALA A 163 0.49 0.24 -6.93
CA ALA A 163 1.92 0.28 -6.65
C ALA A 163 2.47 -1.14 -6.35
N PRO A 164 3.61 -1.55 -6.98
CA PRO A 164 4.25 -0.88 -8.09
C PRO A 164 3.33 -0.80 -9.31
N LEU A 165 3.51 0.23 -10.16
CA LEU A 165 2.62 0.44 -11.30
C LEU A 165 2.63 -0.77 -12.25
N PRO A 166 1.48 -1.45 -12.46
CA PRO A 166 1.37 -2.48 -13.48
C PRO A 166 1.35 -1.87 -14.89
N GLN A 167 1.65 -2.67 -15.91
CA GLN A 167 1.77 -2.21 -17.29
C GLN A 167 0.52 -1.45 -17.78
N ASP A 168 -0.67 -1.93 -17.46
CA ASP A 168 -1.95 -1.31 -17.88
C ASP A 168 -2.71 -0.74 -16.66
N ALA A 169 -2.02 0.04 -15.83
CA ALA A 169 -2.58 0.60 -14.60
C ALA A 169 -3.87 1.38 -14.83
N ALA A 170 -4.00 2.13 -15.92
CA ALA A 170 -5.21 2.90 -16.25
C ALA A 170 -6.46 2.02 -16.35
N ALA A 171 -6.34 0.83 -16.97
CA ALA A 171 -7.46 -0.11 -17.09
C ALA A 171 -7.89 -0.69 -15.74
N LEU A 172 -6.94 -0.91 -14.81
CA LEU A 172 -7.23 -1.38 -13.45
C LEU A 172 -7.86 -0.28 -12.59
N VAL A 173 -7.38 0.96 -12.72
CA VAL A 173 -7.92 2.13 -12.03
C VAL A 173 -9.41 2.31 -12.34
N ALA A 174 -9.82 2.11 -13.59
CA ALA A 174 -11.24 2.19 -14.00
C ALA A 174 -12.13 1.09 -13.41
N LEU A 175 -11.56 0.05 -12.82
CA LEU A 175 -12.30 -1.04 -12.15
C LEU A 175 -12.44 -0.83 -10.64
N ALA A 176 -11.73 0.12 -10.06
CA ALA A 176 -11.79 0.41 -8.63
C ALA A 176 -12.84 1.49 -8.31
N ASP A 177 -13.39 1.47 -7.11
CA ASP A 177 -14.25 2.53 -6.58
C ASP A 177 -13.42 3.64 -5.95
N ILE A 178 -12.28 3.26 -5.37
CA ILE A 178 -11.32 4.16 -4.73
C ILE A 178 -9.91 3.79 -5.17
N VAL A 179 -9.11 4.78 -5.53
CA VAL A 179 -7.71 4.59 -5.92
C VAL A 179 -6.81 5.42 -5.02
N VAL A 180 -5.77 4.80 -4.46
CA VAL A 180 -4.75 5.47 -3.63
C VAL A 180 -3.42 5.39 -4.35
N LEU A 181 -2.82 6.53 -4.68
CA LEU A 181 -1.55 6.61 -5.40
C LEU A 181 -0.81 7.90 -5.07
N ASN A 182 0.47 7.97 -5.40
CA ASN A 182 1.22 9.21 -5.30
C ASN A 182 1.16 10.01 -6.62
N LEU A 183 1.64 11.25 -6.60
CA LEU A 183 1.58 12.11 -7.78
C LEU A 183 2.42 11.60 -8.95
N PHE A 184 3.56 10.94 -8.67
CA PHE A 184 4.39 10.33 -9.73
C PHE A 184 3.62 9.21 -10.44
N GLU A 185 2.98 8.32 -9.68
CA GLU A 185 2.16 7.23 -10.20
C GLU A 185 0.99 7.78 -11.04
N ALA A 186 0.32 8.83 -10.55
CA ALA A 186 -0.77 9.49 -11.26
C ALA A 186 -0.30 10.08 -12.61
N CYS A 187 0.81 10.80 -12.62
CA CYS A 187 1.38 11.36 -13.84
C CYS A 187 1.77 10.27 -14.84
N THR A 188 2.37 9.18 -14.35
CA THR A 188 2.78 8.03 -15.18
C THR A 188 1.56 7.37 -15.85
N ILE A 189 0.48 7.13 -15.10
CA ILE A 189 -0.77 6.57 -15.65
C ILE A 189 -1.37 7.47 -16.73
N LEU A 190 -1.28 8.79 -16.54
CA LEU A 190 -1.80 9.78 -17.48
C LEU A 190 -0.87 10.04 -18.68
N GLY A 191 0.31 9.41 -18.74
CA GLY A 191 1.33 9.69 -19.75
C GLY A 191 1.87 11.12 -19.68
N ARG A 192 1.87 11.74 -18.50
CA ARG A 192 2.34 13.12 -18.26
C ARG A 192 3.73 13.11 -17.64
N GLU A 193 4.52 14.11 -17.99
CA GLU A 193 5.80 14.35 -17.33
C GLU A 193 5.56 14.71 -15.86
N TYR A 194 6.27 14.04 -14.96
CA TYR A 194 6.32 14.42 -13.55
C TYR A 194 7.35 15.55 -13.41
N ALA A 195 6.89 16.79 -13.45
CA ALA A 195 7.74 17.95 -13.21
C ALA A 195 8.25 17.94 -11.76
N ASN A 196 9.58 17.92 -11.64
CA ASN A 196 10.33 17.69 -10.40
C ASN A 196 9.98 18.66 -9.26
N LYS A 197 10.01 18.13 -8.10
CA LYS A 197 10.02 18.49 -6.66
C LYS A 197 9.52 19.88 -6.20
N ASP A 198 9.52 20.99 -6.95
CA ASP A 198 9.33 22.34 -6.38
C ASP A 198 8.21 23.21 -6.95
N THR A 199 7.56 22.82 -8.04
CA THR A 199 6.50 23.62 -8.63
C THR A 199 5.12 23.12 -8.22
N ASN A 200 4.50 23.85 -7.28
CA ASN A 200 3.08 23.81 -6.93
C ASN A 200 2.43 22.40 -6.93
N THR A 201 2.98 21.52 -6.11
CA THR A 201 2.61 20.10 -6.02
C THR A 201 1.11 19.88 -5.82
N ILE A 202 0.43 20.74 -5.06
CA ILE A 202 -1.02 20.65 -4.82
C ILE A 202 -1.80 20.92 -6.10
N THR A 203 -1.49 22.00 -6.82
CA THR A 203 -2.16 22.31 -8.10
C THR A 203 -1.94 21.21 -9.13
N ALA A 204 -0.74 20.67 -9.22
CA ALA A 204 -0.43 19.53 -10.09
C ALA A 204 -1.22 18.27 -9.68
N ALA A 205 -1.34 18.01 -8.37
CA ALA A 205 -2.12 16.91 -7.83
C ALA A 205 -3.60 17.06 -8.14
N VAL A 206 -4.19 18.22 -7.91
CA VAL A 206 -5.59 18.52 -8.24
C VAL A 206 -5.83 18.34 -9.74
N SER A 207 -4.96 18.87 -10.59
CA SER A 207 -5.08 18.73 -12.05
C SER A 207 -5.02 17.27 -12.49
N SER A 208 -4.00 16.51 -12.04
CA SER A 208 -3.83 15.10 -12.41
C SER A 208 -4.92 14.22 -11.81
N GLY A 209 -5.30 14.48 -10.57
CA GLY A 209 -6.36 13.74 -9.89
C GLY A 209 -7.73 13.94 -10.54
N LYS A 210 -8.10 15.18 -10.94
CA LYS A 210 -9.34 15.45 -11.70
C LYS A 210 -9.36 14.70 -13.03
N MET A 211 -8.22 14.63 -13.72
CA MET A 211 -8.14 13.86 -14.97
C MET A 211 -8.33 12.35 -14.74
N LEU A 212 -7.67 11.78 -13.73
CA LEU A 212 -7.85 10.37 -13.39
C LEU A 212 -9.29 10.07 -12.95
N GLN A 213 -9.85 10.91 -12.10
CA GLN A 213 -11.24 10.77 -11.63
C GLN A 213 -12.22 10.83 -12.81
N ALA A 214 -12.08 11.78 -13.73
CA ALA A 214 -12.92 11.90 -14.91
C ALA A 214 -12.80 10.69 -15.86
N GLN A 215 -11.61 10.07 -15.96
CA GLN A 215 -11.39 8.89 -16.82
C GLN A 215 -11.88 7.59 -16.18
N SER A 216 -11.78 7.46 -14.86
CA SER A 216 -12.06 6.22 -14.15
C SER A 216 -13.43 6.17 -13.48
N GLY A 217 -13.99 7.32 -13.11
CA GLY A 217 -15.15 7.43 -12.22
C GLY A 217 -14.85 7.08 -10.75
N ALA A 218 -13.60 6.74 -10.42
CA ALA A 218 -13.19 6.37 -9.06
C ALA A 218 -12.96 7.62 -8.19
N VAL A 219 -13.13 7.49 -6.88
CA VAL A 219 -12.56 8.45 -5.92
C VAL A 219 -11.04 8.30 -5.95
N VAL A 220 -10.31 9.38 -6.18
CA VAL A 220 -8.85 9.37 -6.27
C VAL A 220 -8.24 10.07 -5.05
N LEU A 221 -7.40 9.37 -4.30
CA LEU A 221 -6.59 9.90 -3.21
C LEU A 221 -5.14 10.00 -3.68
N LEU A 222 -4.64 11.23 -3.81
CA LEU A 222 -3.24 11.48 -4.16
C LEU A 222 -2.43 11.81 -2.91
N THR A 223 -1.51 10.93 -2.53
CA THR A 223 -0.56 11.19 -1.45
C THR A 223 0.59 12.07 -1.94
N LEU A 224 0.98 13.06 -1.13
CA LEU A 224 1.96 14.10 -1.46
C LEU A 224 3.13 14.16 -0.46
N GLY A 225 3.41 13.04 0.22
CA GLY A 225 4.44 12.95 1.25
C GLY A 225 4.21 13.94 2.38
N SER A 226 5.20 14.77 2.69
CA SER A 226 5.11 15.77 3.77
C SER A 226 4.04 16.86 3.55
N LYS A 227 3.44 16.96 2.37
CA LYS A 227 2.35 17.88 2.08
C LYS A 227 0.97 17.29 2.38
N GLY A 228 0.88 15.98 2.71
CA GLY A 228 -0.38 15.33 3.03
C GLY A 228 -1.03 14.63 1.84
N CYS A 229 -2.32 14.87 1.59
CA CYS A 229 -3.01 14.27 0.44
C CYS A 229 -4.11 15.20 -0.12
N VAL A 230 -4.55 14.86 -1.34
CA VAL A 230 -5.71 15.50 -2.01
C VAL A 230 -6.71 14.39 -2.36
N ILE A 231 -7.99 14.63 -2.07
CA ILE A 231 -9.10 13.75 -2.44
C ILE A 231 -9.83 14.38 -3.63
N LEU A 232 -10.00 13.61 -4.70
CA LEU A 232 -10.75 13.98 -5.89
C LEU A 232 -11.94 13.04 -6.03
N SER A 233 -13.13 13.61 -6.08
CA SER A 233 -14.41 12.92 -6.29
C SER A 233 -15.31 13.80 -7.18
N ASP A 234 -16.59 13.48 -7.28
CA ASP A 234 -17.57 14.33 -7.98
C ASP A 234 -17.81 15.69 -7.28
N ALA A 235 -17.30 15.85 -6.05
CA ALA A 235 -17.34 17.09 -5.30
C ALA A 235 -16.06 17.93 -5.52
N GLU A 236 -16.00 19.12 -4.88
CA GLU A 236 -14.77 19.91 -4.90
C GLU A 236 -13.60 19.17 -4.25
N PRO A 237 -12.37 19.36 -4.74
CA PRO A 237 -11.18 18.76 -4.18
C PRO A 237 -11.01 19.07 -2.70
N ILE A 238 -10.65 18.07 -1.90
CA ILE A 238 -10.38 18.23 -0.47
C ILE A 238 -8.88 18.05 -0.24
N GLU A 239 -8.24 19.08 0.29
CA GLU A 239 -6.82 19.07 0.65
C GLU A 239 -6.67 18.78 2.14
N ILE A 240 -5.81 17.82 2.48
CA ILE A 240 -5.50 17.44 3.86
C ILE A 240 -4.00 17.58 4.07
N ALA A 241 -3.61 18.55 4.88
CA ALA A 241 -2.21 18.80 5.20
C ALA A 241 -1.67 17.74 6.17
N ALA A 242 -0.41 17.31 5.98
CA ALA A 242 0.27 16.45 6.93
C ALA A 242 0.76 17.25 8.15
N PRO A 243 0.73 16.65 9.36
CA PRO A 243 1.39 17.23 10.52
C PRO A 243 2.91 17.30 10.28
N ARG A 244 3.57 18.30 10.86
CA ARG A 244 5.01 18.45 10.75
C ARG A 244 5.71 17.48 11.72
N VAL A 245 6.53 16.63 11.19
CA VAL A 245 7.32 15.65 11.95
C VAL A 245 8.76 15.60 11.41
N VAL A 246 9.68 15.10 12.23
CA VAL A 246 11.03 14.75 11.77
C VAL A 246 10.99 13.33 11.22
N ALA A 247 11.16 13.19 9.91
CA ALA A 247 11.17 11.89 9.27
C ALA A 247 12.49 11.16 9.55
N VAL A 248 12.38 9.87 9.95
CA VAL A 248 13.49 8.95 10.15
C VAL A 248 13.56 7.95 8.99
N ASP A 249 12.38 7.42 8.58
CA ASP A 249 12.27 6.44 7.50
C ASP A 249 10.88 6.51 6.85
N THR A 250 10.85 6.83 5.56
CA THR A 250 9.60 7.00 4.80
C THR A 250 9.04 5.70 4.23
N THR A 251 9.77 4.57 4.35
CA THR A 251 9.33 3.25 3.87
C THR A 251 8.02 2.84 4.54
N GLY A 252 7.05 2.38 3.77
CA GLY A 252 5.74 1.95 4.29
C GLY A 252 4.77 3.07 4.69
N ALA A 253 5.13 4.36 4.49
CA ALA A 253 4.20 5.48 4.76
C ALA A 253 2.93 5.40 3.91
N GLY A 254 3.06 5.10 2.61
CA GLY A 254 1.92 4.90 1.70
C GLY A 254 1.07 3.67 2.07
N ASP A 255 1.71 2.60 2.56
CA ASP A 255 0.99 1.41 3.02
C ASP A 255 0.22 1.70 4.32
N THR A 256 0.85 2.45 5.24
CA THR A 256 0.19 2.96 6.45
C THR A 256 -1.03 3.81 6.10
N PHE A 257 -0.85 4.79 5.21
CA PHE A 257 -1.95 5.63 4.73
C PHE A 257 -3.11 4.78 4.17
N THR A 258 -2.80 3.85 3.27
CA THR A 258 -3.82 3.03 2.60
C THR A 258 -4.58 2.14 3.59
N GLY A 259 -3.88 1.45 4.48
CA GLY A 259 -4.50 0.59 5.51
C GLY A 259 -5.37 1.38 6.48
N TRP A 260 -4.88 2.52 6.98
CA TRP A 260 -5.63 3.39 7.90
C TRP A 260 -6.85 4.02 7.23
N PHE A 261 -6.72 4.46 5.98
CA PHE A 261 -7.85 4.98 5.20
C PHE A 261 -8.96 3.93 5.08
N CYS A 262 -8.61 2.71 4.64
CA CYS A 262 -9.58 1.62 4.54
C CYS A 262 -10.24 1.32 5.90
N ALA A 263 -9.46 1.27 6.98
CA ALA A 263 -9.98 1.05 8.32
C ALA A 263 -10.94 2.16 8.78
N GLY A 264 -10.61 3.42 8.48
CA GLY A 264 -11.49 4.57 8.74
C GLY A 264 -12.83 4.44 8.00
N ARG A 265 -12.77 4.09 6.71
CA ARG A 265 -13.97 3.86 5.89
C ARG A 265 -14.82 2.70 6.43
N MET A 266 -14.19 1.61 6.87
CA MET A 266 -14.87 0.46 7.49
C MET A 266 -15.57 0.83 8.80
N ARG A 267 -15.08 1.82 9.54
CA ARG A 267 -15.74 2.38 10.72
C ARG A 267 -16.86 3.39 10.39
N GLY A 268 -17.09 3.67 9.11
CA GLY A 268 -18.14 4.60 8.66
C GLY A 268 -17.71 6.07 8.63
N LEU A 269 -16.42 6.38 8.76
CA LEU A 269 -15.93 7.76 8.63
C LEU A 269 -16.17 8.29 7.22
N SER A 270 -16.31 9.60 7.08
CA SER A 270 -16.33 10.27 5.78
C SER A 270 -15.02 10.03 5.01
N LEU A 271 -14.98 10.33 3.71
CA LEU A 271 -13.73 10.27 2.93
C LEU A 271 -12.67 11.19 3.54
N GLU A 272 -13.08 12.38 3.95
CA GLU A 272 -12.19 13.39 4.56
C GLU A 272 -11.64 12.92 5.90
N ASP A 273 -12.50 12.47 6.81
CA ASP A 273 -12.06 12.05 8.15
C ASP A 273 -11.17 10.80 8.09
N ALA A 274 -11.51 9.82 7.24
CA ALA A 274 -10.68 8.64 7.03
C ALA A 274 -9.30 9.00 6.45
N ALA A 275 -9.24 9.92 5.49
CA ALA A 275 -7.98 10.39 4.93
C ALA A 275 -7.18 11.24 5.93
N ARG A 276 -7.83 12.03 6.77
CA ARG A 276 -7.19 12.82 7.84
C ARG A 276 -6.52 11.92 8.87
N GLU A 277 -7.21 10.85 9.32
CA GLU A 277 -6.60 9.83 10.19
C GLU A 277 -5.41 9.14 9.48
N ALA A 278 -5.57 8.78 8.21
CA ALA A 278 -4.54 8.10 7.44
C ALA A 278 -3.27 8.96 7.25
N VAL A 279 -3.43 10.26 6.98
CA VAL A 279 -2.31 11.22 6.90
C VAL A 279 -1.58 11.32 8.24
N GLY A 280 -2.31 11.43 9.35
CA GLY A 280 -1.71 11.50 10.68
C GLY A 280 -0.97 10.21 11.06
N ALA A 281 -1.54 9.04 10.75
CA ALA A 281 -0.90 7.76 10.99
C ALA A 281 0.36 7.57 10.12
N ALA A 282 0.33 7.96 8.85
CA ALA A 282 1.49 7.95 7.97
C ALA A 282 2.60 8.88 8.48
N ALA A 283 2.23 10.06 8.99
CA ALA A 283 3.18 10.99 9.61
C ALA A 283 3.81 10.41 10.88
N LEU A 284 3.05 9.71 11.72
CA LEU A 284 3.60 9.01 12.89
C LEU A 284 4.53 7.87 12.46
N LYS A 285 4.18 7.10 11.42
CA LYS A 285 5.03 6.02 10.89
C LYS A 285 6.41 6.52 10.47
N VAL A 286 6.50 7.61 9.76
CA VAL A 286 7.81 8.09 9.23
C VAL A 286 8.78 8.55 10.32
N THR A 287 8.33 8.73 11.56
CA THR A 287 9.21 8.98 12.71
C THR A 287 9.91 7.73 13.24
N ARG A 288 9.68 6.54 12.64
CA ARG A 288 10.16 5.23 13.09
C ARG A 288 10.84 4.49 11.96
N SER A 289 11.93 3.78 12.24
CA SER A 289 12.63 2.94 11.26
C SER A 289 11.96 1.58 11.07
N GLY A 290 11.98 1.05 9.86
CA GLY A 290 11.45 -0.27 9.49
C GLY A 290 10.06 -0.24 8.87
N THR A 291 9.52 -1.42 8.55
CA THR A 291 8.21 -1.61 7.91
C THR A 291 7.17 -2.17 8.89
N GLY A 292 6.99 -3.46 8.98
CA GLY A 292 5.91 -4.11 9.72
C GLY A 292 5.80 -3.70 11.19
N ASN A 293 6.93 -3.66 11.91
CA ASN A 293 6.96 -3.32 13.33
C ASN A 293 6.81 -1.81 13.60
N ALA A 294 7.11 -0.97 12.62
CA ALA A 294 7.06 0.49 12.73
C ALA A 294 5.65 1.08 12.49
N LEU A 295 4.71 0.26 12.01
CA LEU A 295 3.34 0.70 11.74
C LEU A 295 2.64 1.08 13.06
N PRO A 296 2.00 2.27 13.14
CA PRO A 296 1.39 2.72 14.39
C PRO A 296 0.11 1.95 14.73
N SER A 297 -0.12 1.74 16.02
CA SER A 297 -1.39 1.27 16.56
C SER A 297 -2.37 2.42 16.76
N ARG A 298 -3.64 2.09 16.98
CA ARG A 298 -4.70 3.07 17.29
C ARG A 298 -4.39 3.84 18.56
N ALA A 299 -3.87 3.18 19.59
CA ALA A 299 -3.50 3.83 20.85
C ALA A 299 -2.38 4.87 20.65
N GLU A 300 -1.31 4.49 19.96
CA GLU A 300 -0.18 5.40 19.66
C GLU A 300 -0.62 6.58 18.78
N TYR A 301 -1.51 6.35 17.81
CA TYR A 301 -2.08 7.43 17.00
C TYR A 301 -2.90 8.40 17.86
N THR A 302 -3.73 7.89 18.78
CA THR A 302 -4.55 8.74 19.67
C THR A 302 -3.68 9.61 20.56
N GLU A 303 -2.60 9.05 21.09
CA GLU A 303 -1.60 9.80 21.87
C GLU A 303 -0.91 10.88 21.01
N PHE A 304 -0.50 10.53 19.78
CA PHE A 304 0.17 11.46 18.86
C PHE A 304 -0.68 12.67 18.46
N VAL A 305 -1.99 12.50 18.29
CA VAL A 305 -2.88 13.63 17.90
C VAL A 305 -3.50 14.36 19.09
N GLY A 306 -3.44 13.79 20.30
CA GLY A 306 -3.93 14.37 21.53
C GLY A 306 -2.92 15.21 22.32
N GLY A 307 -1.62 15.11 21.98
CA GLY A 307 -0.53 15.87 22.56
C GLY A 307 -0.16 17.06 21.68
#